data_a776fa256a9eb4c0329afaee7f6e82ef
#
_entry.id   a776fa256a9eb4c0329afaee7f6e82ef
#
_cell.length_a   1.000
_cell.length_b   1.000
_cell.length_c   1.000
_cell.angle_alpha   90.00
_cell.angle_beta   90.00
_cell.angle_gamma   90.00
#
_symmetry.space_group_name_H-M   'P 1'
#
loop_
_entity.id
_entity.type
_entity.pdbx_description
1 polymer ?
#
loop_
_entity_poly.entity_id
_entity_poly.type
_entity_poly.pdbx_seq_one_letter_code
_entity_poly.pdbx_strand_id
1 'polypeptide(L)'
;MATPVLVLNGPNLNLLGKREPTIYGGKSLAEIEADCLAAGERLGLAVDFRQSNHEGVLVDWIQEAPAGGVVLNPGAYGHTSIALHDAIRAAGVPVIEVHLSNIYQREPFRHHSTISPVAVGVICGLGPLGYLLALEALAANLAREAGDGGHAKHGGGGQAQQPAGTAKR
;
A
#
# COMPACT_ATOMS: atom_id res chain seq x y z
N MET A 1 -6.90 4.73 20.52
CA MET A 1 -6.05 5.68 19.75
C MET A 1 -6.15 5.31 18.27
N ALA A 2 -6.18 6.29 17.36
CA ALA A 2 -6.20 6.03 15.93
C ALA A 2 -4.88 5.40 15.46
N THR A 3 -4.95 4.41 14.57
CA THR A 3 -3.76 3.74 14.04
C THR A 3 -3.10 4.61 12.96
N PRO A 4 -1.81 4.94 13.08
CA PRO A 4 -1.14 5.75 12.07
C PRO A 4 -0.97 4.97 10.77
N VAL A 5 -1.30 5.62 9.65
CA VAL A 5 -1.13 5.14 8.27
C VAL A 5 -0.57 6.24 7.39
N LEU A 6 0.16 5.86 6.35
CA LEU A 6 0.79 6.79 5.44
C LEU A 6 0.12 6.73 4.08
N VAL A 7 -0.22 7.88 3.50
CA VAL A 7 -0.69 8.00 2.12
C VAL A 7 0.37 8.74 1.31
N LEU A 8 1.02 8.03 0.41
CA LEU A 8 2.13 8.54 -0.39
C LEU A 8 1.73 8.74 -1.85
N ASN A 9 2.14 9.87 -2.37
CA ASN A 9 1.88 10.29 -3.74
C ASN A 9 3.19 10.61 -4.46
N GLY A 10 3.39 9.96 -5.59
CA GLY A 10 4.56 10.09 -6.44
C GLY A 10 4.56 11.32 -7.35
N PRO A 11 5.44 11.31 -8.37
CA PRO A 11 5.71 12.45 -9.20
C PRO A 11 4.49 12.92 -10.00
N ASN A 12 4.41 14.23 -10.18
CA ASN A 12 3.39 14.94 -10.94
C ASN A 12 1.98 14.93 -10.32
N LEU A 13 1.74 14.21 -9.22
CA LEU A 13 0.43 14.19 -8.55
C LEU A 13 0.09 15.54 -7.90
N ASN A 14 1.08 16.35 -7.58
CA ASN A 14 0.91 17.76 -7.18
C ASN A 14 0.23 18.63 -8.24
N LEU A 15 0.16 18.17 -9.50
CA LEU A 15 -0.47 18.88 -10.62
C LEU A 15 -1.90 18.42 -10.91
N LEU A 16 -2.47 17.51 -10.09
CA LEU A 16 -3.86 17.09 -10.23
C LEU A 16 -4.83 18.28 -10.19
N GLY A 17 -5.89 18.17 -10.99
CA GLY A 17 -6.85 19.26 -11.18
C GLY A 17 -6.42 20.32 -12.19
N LYS A 18 -5.12 20.40 -12.53
CA LYS A 18 -4.58 21.30 -13.55
C LYS A 18 -4.15 20.56 -14.82
N ARG A 19 -3.95 19.24 -14.74
CA ARG A 19 -3.41 18.39 -15.81
C ARG A 19 -4.42 17.28 -16.14
N GLU A 20 -4.71 17.13 -17.43
CA GLU A 20 -5.49 16.03 -18.01
C GLU A 20 -6.72 15.58 -17.18
N PRO A 21 -7.73 16.48 -16.96
CA PRO A 21 -8.89 16.17 -16.10
C PRO A 21 -9.69 14.95 -16.59
N THR A 22 -9.66 14.68 -17.90
CA THR A 22 -10.34 13.54 -18.54
C THR A 22 -9.72 12.18 -18.15
N ILE A 23 -8.45 12.15 -17.75
CA ILE A 23 -7.74 10.92 -17.39
C ILE A 23 -7.71 10.70 -15.87
N TYR A 24 -7.50 11.78 -15.09
CA TYR A 24 -7.24 11.70 -13.64
C TYR A 24 -8.43 12.18 -12.79
N GLY A 25 -9.52 12.67 -13.41
CA GLY A 25 -10.62 13.30 -12.70
C GLY A 25 -10.38 14.78 -12.40
N GLY A 26 -11.43 15.49 -12.00
CA GLY A 26 -11.39 16.95 -11.75
C GLY A 26 -10.86 17.36 -10.38
N LYS A 27 -10.64 16.43 -9.44
CA LYS A 27 -10.17 16.74 -8.07
C LYS A 27 -8.69 17.07 -8.03
N SER A 28 -8.35 18.10 -7.29
CA SER A 28 -6.97 18.42 -6.92
C SER A 28 -6.43 17.42 -5.87
N LEU A 29 -5.11 17.38 -5.71
CA LEU A 29 -4.50 16.54 -4.66
C LEU A 29 -4.94 16.96 -3.24
N ALA A 30 -5.13 18.26 -3.00
CA ALA A 30 -5.62 18.79 -1.73
C ALA A 30 -7.05 18.33 -1.39
N GLU A 31 -7.92 18.22 -2.41
CA GLU A 31 -9.27 17.66 -2.21
C GLU A 31 -9.24 16.16 -1.92
N ILE A 32 -8.32 15.42 -2.55
CA ILE A 32 -8.10 13.99 -2.25
C ILE A 32 -7.56 13.83 -0.83
N GLU A 33 -6.63 14.67 -0.40
CA GLU A 33 -6.12 14.70 0.98
C GLU A 33 -7.25 14.89 1.99
N ALA A 34 -8.12 15.90 1.77
CA ALA A 34 -9.27 16.16 2.64
C ALA A 34 -10.21 14.95 2.75
N ASP A 35 -10.50 14.29 1.62
CA ASP A 35 -11.31 13.06 1.59
C ASP A 35 -10.63 11.92 2.36
N CYS A 36 -9.31 11.75 2.23
CA CYS A 36 -8.54 10.72 2.94
C CYS A 36 -8.52 10.96 4.45
N LEU A 37 -8.33 12.21 4.89
CA LEU A 37 -8.37 12.57 6.31
C LEU A 37 -9.74 12.27 6.92
N ALA A 38 -10.82 12.68 6.25
CA ALA A 38 -12.19 12.41 6.70
C ALA A 38 -12.52 10.90 6.72
N ALA A 39 -12.02 10.14 5.75
CA ALA A 39 -12.15 8.68 5.74
C ALA A 39 -11.36 8.04 6.88
N GLY A 40 -10.14 8.51 7.14
CA GLY A 40 -9.30 8.05 8.25
C GLY A 40 -9.99 8.21 9.59
N GLU A 41 -10.57 9.37 9.88
CA GLU A 41 -11.32 9.61 11.11
C GLU A 41 -12.44 8.59 11.31
N ARG A 42 -13.23 8.29 10.26
CA ARG A 42 -14.32 7.31 10.31
C ARG A 42 -13.82 5.88 10.54
N LEU A 43 -12.62 5.56 10.04
CA LEU A 43 -12.03 4.22 10.09
C LEU A 43 -11.12 4.00 11.31
N GLY A 44 -10.95 5.03 12.16
CA GLY A 44 -10.02 4.96 13.30
C GLY A 44 -8.54 4.97 12.88
N LEU A 45 -8.23 5.55 11.71
CA LEU A 45 -6.88 5.71 11.17
C LEU A 45 -6.40 7.16 11.32
N ALA A 46 -5.16 7.35 11.73
CA ALA A 46 -4.47 8.64 11.70
C ALA A 46 -3.69 8.75 10.39
N VAL A 47 -4.28 9.42 9.40
CA VAL A 47 -3.72 9.54 8.06
C VAL A 47 -2.66 10.64 8.02
N ASP A 48 -1.44 10.29 7.60
CA ASP A 48 -0.38 11.22 7.20
C ASP A 48 -0.29 11.22 5.67
N PHE A 49 -0.61 12.34 5.04
CA PHE A 49 -0.72 12.45 3.58
C PHE A 49 0.45 13.26 3.03
N ARG A 50 1.25 12.65 2.14
CA ARG A 50 2.47 13.26 1.60
C ARG A 50 2.55 13.11 0.09
N GLN A 51 3.29 14.02 -0.54
CA GLN A 51 3.61 13.97 -1.98
C GLN A 51 5.07 14.37 -2.20
N SER A 52 5.74 13.67 -3.12
CA SER A 52 7.07 14.07 -3.61
C SER A 52 7.26 13.69 -5.07
N ASN A 53 7.99 14.54 -5.79
CA ASN A 53 8.50 14.24 -7.13
C ASN A 53 9.83 13.47 -7.08
N HIS A 54 10.45 13.36 -5.90
CA HIS A 54 11.76 12.74 -5.72
C HIS A 54 11.62 11.30 -5.25
N GLU A 55 12.18 10.37 -6.02
CA GLU A 55 12.14 8.94 -5.74
C GLU A 55 12.79 8.61 -4.38
N GLY A 56 13.96 9.18 -4.08
CA GLY A 56 14.65 8.96 -2.81
C GLY A 56 13.84 9.40 -1.59
N VAL A 57 13.10 10.50 -1.68
CA VAL A 57 12.22 10.95 -0.60
C VAL A 57 11.09 9.94 -0.35
N LEU A 58 10.52 9.35 -1.42
CA LEU A 58 9.50 8.30 -1.28
C LEU A 58 10.09 7.03 -0.64
N VAL A 59 11.33 6.67 -1.00
CA VAL A 59 12.07 5.56 -0.39
C VAL A 59 12.25 5.78 1.11
N ASP A 60 12.73 6.97 1.52
CA ASP A 60 12.93 7.32 2.93
C ASP A 60 11.62 7.22 3.72
N TRP A 61 10.53 7.77 3.20
CA TRP A 61 9.22 7.71 3.85
C TRP A 61 8.65 6.29 3.96
N ILE A 62 8.90 5.42 2.97
CA ILE A 62 8.49 4.01 3.05
C ILE A 62 9.29 3.27 4.12
N GLN A 63 10.60 3.55 4.26
CA GLN A 63 11.44 2.95 5.29
C GLN A 63 11.01 3.35 6.71
N GLU A 64 10.45 4.55 6.87
CA GLU A 64 9.93 5.08 8.13
C GLU A 64 8.42 4.82 8.33
N ALA A 65 7.80 4.04 7.45
CA ALA A 65 6.35 3.86 7.45
C ALA A 65 5.83 3.22 8.75
N PRO A 66 4.68 3.69 9.27
CA PRO A 66 4.08 3.12 10.45
C PRO A 66 3.54 1.70 10.20
N ALA A 67 3.44 0.91 11.26
CA ALA A 67 2.93 -0.47 11.18
C ALA A 67 1.50 -0.58 10.62
N GLY A 68 0.71 0.48 10.67
CA GLY A 68 -0.63 0.52 10.07
C GLY A 68 -0.63 0.43 8.54
N GLY A 69 0.51 0.67 7.91
CA GLY A 69 0.70 0.47 6.48
C GLY A 69 0.67 1.73 5.63
N VAL A 70 0.76 1.53 4.34
CA VAL A 70 0.89 2.59 3.33
C VAL A 70 -0.13 2.41 2.21
N VAL A 71 -0.81 3.49 1.86
CA VAL A 71 -1.49 3.64 0.57
C VAL A 71 -0.52 4.37 -0.35
N LEU A 72 -0.07 3.72 -1.41
CA LEU A 72 0.94 4.24 -2.32
C LEU A 72 0.37 4.46 -3.73
N ASN A 73 0.27 5.71 -4.16
CA ASN A 73 0.16 6.04 -5.57
C ASN A 73 1.55 6.41 -6.09
N PRO A 74 2.28 5.48 -6.71
CA PRO A 74 3.67 5.71 -7.10
C PRO A 74 3.80 6.63 -8.32
N GLY A 75 2.69 6.96 -9.00
CA GLY A 75 2.73 7.66 -10.27
C GLY A 75 3.55 6.88 -11.30
N ALA A 76 4.36 7.58 -12.08
CA ALA A 76 5.20 6.95 -13.09
C ALA A 76 6.28 6.01 -12.51
N TYR A 77 6.71 6.24 -11.26
CA TYR A 77 7.69 5.35 -10.61
C TYR A 77 7.15 3.93 -10.40
N GLY A 78 5.84 3.73 -10.40
CA GLY A 78 5.26 2.38 -10.37
C GLY A 78 5.69 1.49 -11.52
N HIS A 79 6.09 2.08 -12.65
CA HIS A 79 6.50 1.34 -13.85
C HIS A 79 8.01 1.15 -13.98
N THR A 80 8.82 1.79 -13.14
CA THR A 80 10.28 1.88 -13.31
C THR A 80 11.10 1.65 -12.05
N SER A 81 10.52 1.90 -10.86
CA SER A 81 11.31 1.96 -9.63
C SER A 81 11.48 0.61 -8.94
N ILE A 82 12.65 0.01 -9.13
CA ILE A 82 13.10 -1.11 -8.30
C ILE A 82 13.45 -0.62 -6.88
N ALA A 83 13.88 0.64 -6.72
CA ALA A 83 14.21 1.19 -5.42
C ALA A 83 12.98 1.25 -4.49
N LEU A 84 11.82 1.66 -5.00
CA LEU A 84 10.57 1.62 -4.23
C LEU A 84 10.14 0.18 -3.92
N HIS A 85 10.27 -0.74 -4.86
CA HIS A 85 10.02 -2.17 -4.63
C HIS A 85 10.84 -2.70 -3.45
N ASP A 86 12.15 -2.43 -3.46
CA ASP A 86 13.06 -2.91 -2.41
C ASP A 86 12.78 -2.23 -1.06
N ALA A 87 12.44 -0.94 -1.06
CA ALA A 87 12.05 -0.21 0.16
C ALA A 87 10.80 -0.81 0.80
N ILE A 88 9.77 -1.17 0.02
CA ILE A 88 8.55 -1.81 0.50
C ILE A 88 8.87 -3.16 1.15
N ARG A 89 9.71 -3.99 0.51
CA ARG A 89 10.14 -5.26 1.07
C ARG A 89 10.93 -5.10 2.37
N ALA A 90 11.78 -4.10 2.44
CA ALA A 90 12.59 -3.81 3.63
C ALA A 90 11.74 -3.29 4.80
N ALA A 91 10.76 -2.45 4.53
CA ALA A 91 9.86 -1.91 5.55
C ALA A 91 8.97 -2.98 6.20
N GLY A 92 8.56 -4.00 5.44
CA GLY A 92 7.75 -5.12 5.94
C GLY A 92 6.35 -4.72 6.42
N VAL A 93 5.86 -3.55 6.00
CA VAL A 93 4.51 -3.06 6.31
C VAL A 93 3.54 -3.33 5.15
N PRO A 94 2.24 -3.47 5.40
CA PRO A 94 1.27 -3.66 4.33
C PRO A 94 1.21 -2.41 3.43
N VAL A 95 1.33 -2.60 2.13
CA VAL A 95 1.23 -1.55 1.12
C VAL A 95 0.09 -1.86 0.17
N ILE A 96 -0.79 -0.90 -0.08
CA ILE A 96 -1.81 -0.98 -1.13
C ILE A 96 -1.45 0.01 -2.22
N GLU A 97 -1.22 -0.51 -3.43
CA GLU A 97 -0.92 0.29 -4.60
C GLU A 97 -2.21 0.89 -5.17
N VAL A 98 -2.19 2.19 -5.45
CA VAL A 98 -3.32 2.93 -6.03
C VAL A 98 -2.91 3.66 -7.29
N HIS A 99 -3.72 3.56 -8.33
CA HIS A 99 -3.64 4.39 -9.52
C HIS A 99 -5.02 5.00 -9.81
N LEU A 100 -5.07 6.31 -10.07
CA LEU A 100 -6.31 7.02 -10.42
C LEU A 100 -6.89 6.51 -11.73
N SER A 101 -6.04 6.35 -12.75
CA SER A 101 -6.43 5.83 -14.06
C SER A 101 -6.37 4.31 -14.11
N ASN A 102 -7.15 3.71 -15.02
CA ASN A 102 -6.94 2.32 -15.39
C ASN A 102 -5.68 2.21 -16.25
N ILE A 103 -4.58 1.74 -15.65
CA ILE A 103 -3.28 1.65 -16.30
C ILE A 103 -3.29 0.72 -17.53
N TYR A 104 -4.19 -0.26 -17.56
CA TYR A 104 -4.33 -1.22 -18.67
C TYR A 104 -5.04 -0.64 -19.90
N GLN A 105 -5.70 0.52 -19.77
CA GLN A 105 -6.27 1.29 -20.87
C GLN A 105 -5.32 2.35 -21.42
N ARG A 106 -4.10 2.40 -20.89
CA ARG A 106 -3.09 3.37 -21.29
C ARG A 106 -2.01 2.73 -22.16
N GLU A 107 -0.89 3.42 -22.31
CA GLU A 107 0.23 2.98 -23.14
C GLU A 107 0.83 1.66 -22.60
N PRO A 108 1.28 0.74 -23.46
CA PRO A 108 1.79 -0.58 -23.03
C PRO A 108 2.87 -0.54 -21.96
N PHE A 109 3.73 0.50 -21.94
CA PHE A 109 4.77 0.64 -20.91
C PHE A 109 4.22 0.91 -19.51
N ARG A 110 2.91 1.22 -19.34
CA ARG A 110 2.23 1.38 -18.06
C ARG A 110 1.54 0.11 -17.56
N HIS A 111 1.49 -0.93 -18.36
CA HIS A 111 0.82 -2.18 -17.98
C HIS A 111 1.63 -3.01 -16.98
N HIS A 112 2.93 -2.71 -16.82
CA HIS A 112 3.79 -3.36 -15.84
C HIS A 112 3.96 -2.47 -14.61
N SER A 113 3.82 -3.06 -13.42
CA SER A 113 4.16 -2.41 -12.14
C SER A 113 5.27 -3.18 -11.44
N THR A 114 6.28 -2.44 -10.95
CA THR A 114 7.31 -2.97 -10.07
C THR A 114 6.83 -3.06 -8.62
N ILE A 115 5.75 -2.37 -8.28
CA ILE A 115 5.18 -2.28 -6.94
C ILE A 115 4.19 -3.41 -6.67
N SER A 116 3.33 -3.73 -7.64
CA SER A 116 2.26 -4.73 -7.49
C SER A 116 2.73 -6.08 -6.91
N PRO A 117 3.90 -6.63 -7.29
CA PRO A 117 4.37 -7.91 -6.76
C PRO A 117 4.68 -7.90 -5.25
N VAL A 118 4.90 -6.73 -4.66
CA VAL A 118 5.24 -6.56 -3.23
C VAL A 118 4.15 -5.84 -2.45
N ALA A 119 3.08 -5.42 -3.11
CA ALA A 119 1.90 -4.84 -2.49
C ALA A 119 0.95 -5.94 -1.99
N VAL A 120 0.18 -5.66 -0.95
CA VAL A 120 -0.90 -6.53 -0.45
C VAL A 120 -2.08 -6.56 -1.43
N GLY A 121 -2.30 -5.45 -2.12
CA GLY A 121 -3.35 -5.32 -3.12
C GLY A 121 -3.13 -4.13 -4.03
N VAL A 122 -3.87 -4.09 -5.13
CA VAL A 122 -3.80 -3.05 -6.17
C VAL A 122 -5.18 -2.55 -6.50
N ILE A 123 -5.37 -1.24 -6.54
CA ILE A 123 -6.60 -0.58 -6.96
C ILE A 123 -6.25 0.38 -8.09
N CYS A 124 -6.83 0.21 -9.26
CA CYS A 124 -6.60 1.11 -10.39
C CYS A 124 -7.89 1.42 -11.15
N GLY A 125 -7.97 2.63 -11.72
CA GLY A 125 -9.06 3.01 -12.62
C GLY A 125 -10.30 3.59 -11.96
N LEU A 126 -10.32 3.73 -10.62
CA LEU A 126 -11.49 4.22 -9.88
C LEU A 126 -11.37 5.70 -9.47
N GLY A 127 -10.40 6.41 -10.04
CA GLY A 127 -10.15 7.81 -9.67
C GLY A 127 -9.84 8.00 -8.19
N PRO A 128 -10.23 9.13 -7.60
CA PRO A 128 -9.99 9.43 -6.18
C PRO A 128 -10.61 8.43 -5.21
N LEU A 129 -11.69 7.75 -5.60
CA LEU A 129 -12.33 6.70 -4.79
C LEU A 129 -11.34 5.58 -4.44
N GLY A 130 -10.35 5.30 -5.30
CA GLY A 130 -9.34 4.28 -5.06
C GLY A 130 -8.57 4.47 -3.74
N TYR A 131 -8.28 5.71 -3.34
CA TYR A 131 -7.63 6.01 -2.06
C TYR A 131 -8.50 5.62 -0.87
N LEU A 132 -9.80 5.94 -0.93
CA LEU A 132 -10.74 5.65 0.16
C LEU A 132 -10.91 4.15 0.34
N LEU A 133 -11.04 3.41 -0.76
CA LEU A 133 -11.10 1.94 -0.75
C LEU A 133 -9.80 1.32 -0.22
N ALA A 134 -8.65 1.92 -0.52
CA ALA A 134 -7.36 1.45 0.01
C ALA A 134 -7.27 1.67 1.53
N LEU A 135 -7.75 2.79 2.07
CA LEU A 135 -7.83 3.02 3.51
C LEU A 135 -8.79 2.04 4.19
N GLU A 136 -9.95 1.73 3.58
CA GLU A 136 -10.87 0.71 4.08
C GLU A 136 -10.20 -0.68 4.10
N ALA A 137 -9.45 -1.03 3.06
CA ALA A 137 -8.73 -2.30 3.00
C ALA A 137 -7.62 -2.39 4.07
N LEU A 138 -6.86 -1.31 4.34
CA LEU A 138 -5.90 -1.27 5.45
C LEU A 138 -6.59 -1.45 6.80
N ALA A 139 -7.69 -0.75 7.05
CA ALA A 139 -8.45 -0.89 8.29
C ALA A 139 -8.96 -2.32 8.50
N ALA A 140 -9.45 -2.97 7.43
CA ALA A 140 -9.90 -4.35 7.48
C ALA A 140 -8.74 -5.34 7.74
N ASN A 141 -7.56 -5.10 7.17
CA ASN A 141 -6.37 -5.92 7.44
C ASN A 141 -5.94 -5.83 8.91
N LEU A 142 -5.86 -4.62 9.45
CA LEU A 142 -5.51 -4.38 10.85
C LEU A 142 -6.50 -5.06 11.82
N ALA A 143 -7.80 -5.02 11.52
CA ALA A 143 -8.82 -5.69 12.32
C ALA A 143 -8.67 -7.22 12.31
N ARG A 144 -8.27 -7.82 11.18
CA ARG A 144 -7.99 -9.28 11.09
C ARG A 144 -6.76 -9.66 11.90
N GLU A 145 -5.66 -8.92 11.79
CA GLU A 145 -4.43 -9.19 12.55
C GLU A 145 -4.65 -9.09 14.06
N ALA A 146 -5.46 -8.13 14.52
CA ALA A 146 -5.85 -8.00 15.91
C ALA A 146 -6.71 -9.18 16.39
N GLY A 147 -7.56 -9.75 15.52
CA GLY A 147 -8.39 -10.92 15.81
C GLY A 147 -7.59 -12.23 15.88
N ASP A 148 -6.65 -12.43 14.97
CA ASP A 148 -5.81 -13.64 14.91
C ASP A 148 -4.75 -13.69 16.02
N GLY A 149 -4.25 -12.54 16.48
CA GLY A 149 -3.32 -12.43 17.60
C GLY A 149 -3.90 -12.89 18.95
N GLY A 150 -5.23 -13.02 19.05
CA GLY A 150 -5.93 -13.54 20.24
C GLY A 150 -5.95 -15.07 20.35
N HIS A 151 -5.60 -15.83 19.31
CA HIS A 151 -5.69 -17.30 19.28
C HIS A 151 -4.35 -18.04 19.36
N ALA A 152 -3.21 -17.36 19.37
CA ALA A 152 -1.88 -17.99 19.38
C ALA A 152 -1.26 -18.09 20.78
N LYS A 153 -2.00 -18.62 21.79
CA LYS A 153 -1.44 -19.14 23.04
C LYS A 153 -2.32 -20.27 23.58
N HIS A 154 -2.23 -21.45 23.04
CA HIS A 154 -2.34 -22.74 23.74
C HIS A 154 -2.26 -23.89 22.73
N GLY A 155 -1.20 -24.67 22.84
CA GLY A 155 -1.03 -25.90 22.07
C GLY A 155 0.38 -26.45 22.24
N GLY A 156 0.54 -27.12 23.35
CA GLY A 156 1.68 -27.78 23.89
C GLY A 156 2.35 -28.82 23.00
N GLY A 157 3.55 -29.14 23.42
CA GLY A 157 4.47 -30.06 22.83
C GLY A 157 3.90 -31.40 22.40
N GLY A 158 4.29 -31.77 21.21
CA GLY A 158 4.22 -33.12 20.71
C GLY A 158 5.58 -33.47 20.10
N GLN A 159 6.45 -34.10 20.89
CA GLN A 159 7.63 -34.76 20.40
C GLN A 159 7.21 -35.89 19.46
N ALA A 160 7.47 -35.76 18.19
CA ALA A 160 7.43 -36.87 17.26
C ALA A 160 8.83 -37.51 17.21
N GLN A 161 8.97 -38.70 17.85
CA GLN A 161 10.08 -39.58 17.72
C GLN A 161 10.28 -40.02 16.26
N GLN A 162 11.50 -39.91 15.79
CA GLN A 162 11.98 -40.58 14.58
C GLN A 162 12.05 -42.11 14.82
N PRO A 163 11.61 -42.96 13.89
CA PRO A 163 12.02 -44.35 13.87
C PRO A 163 13.38 -44.49 13.18
N ALA A 164 14.28 -45.07 13.93
CA ALA A 164 15.58 -45.50 13.44
C ALA A 164 15.49 -46.77 12.59
N GLY A 165 16.34 -46.83 11.61
CA GLY A 165 16.94 -48.02 11.13
C GLY A 165 16.23 -48.75 9.99
N THR A 166 16.85 -49.10 8.95
CA THR A 166 17.77 -50.23 8.83
C THR A 166 18.41 -50.21 7.46
N ALA A 167 19.72 -50.29 7.46
CA ALA A 167 20.51 -50.68 6.31
C ALA A 167 20.30 -52.18 6.00
N LYS A 168 20.23 -52.50 4.71
CA LYS A 168 20.72 -53.75 4.10
C LYS A 168 20.56 -53.67 2.58
N ARG A 169 21.53 -53.74 1.94
CA ARG A 169 22.48 -54.36 1.00
C ARG A 169 22.46 -53.68 -0.33
#